data_f94a6525673bd3696b71b64b3603cd7d
#
_entry.id   f94a6525673bd3696b71b64b3603cd7d
#
_cell.length_a   1.000
_cell.length_b   1.000
_cell.length_c   1.000
_cell.angle_alpha   90.00
_cell.angle_beta   90.00
_cell.angle_gamma   90.00
#
_symmetry.space_group_name_H-M   'P 1'
#
loop_
_entity.id
_entity.type
_entity.pdbx_description
1 polymer ?
#
loop_
_entity_poly.entity_id
_entity_poly.type
_entity_poly.pdbx_seq_one_letter_code
_entity_poly.pdbx_strand_id
1 'polypeptide(L)'
;MRLSPTPRGARLARLLATEQLISWGVPLEPAALIVAELAANAATHGRVTGRDFRLTLYVVADVLRIEVTDTRGDRLPHVGTPEPDADSGRGLMLVDALADRWGVTPGLTPRKTVWAEIVLPPRPGNSCSGPSGALSQRTTREKEPTQAPPLPPATARAHSPG
;
A
#
# COMPACT_ATOMS: atom_id res chain seq x y z
N MET A 1 -12.81 4.83 -3.30
CA MET A 1 -13.48 6.02 -2.71
C MET A 1 -12.55 7.22 -2.74
N ARG A 2 -13.08 8.47 -2.82
CA ARG A 2 -12.30 9.71 -2.74
C ARG A 2 -12.59 10.40 -1.43
N LEU A 3 -11.57 10.96 -0.79
CA LEU A 3 -11.63 11.50 0.56
C LEU A 3 -10.75 12.75 0.67
N SER A 4 -11.20 13.73 1.44
CA SER A 4 -10.44 14.95 1.66
C SER A 4 -9.12 14.67 2.40
N PRO A 5 -8.00 15.34 2.04
CA PRO A 5 -6.71 15.16 2.69
C PRO A 5 -6.67 15.90 4.06
N THR A 6 -7.49 15.43 4.97
CA THR A 6 -7.65 15.97 6.33
C THR A 6 -7.69 14.83 7.35
N PRO A 7 -7.40 15.08 8.63
CA PRO A 7 -7.54 14.06 9.68
C PRO A 7 -8.93 13.43 9.72
N ARG A 8 -9.98 14.21 9.43
CA ARG A 8 -11.35 13.70 9.32
C ARG A 8 -11.51 12.75 8.14
N GLY A 9 -10.93 13.09 6.98
CA GLY A 9 -10.94 12.22 5.79
C GLY A 9 -10.18 10.92 6.02
N ALA A 10 -9.02 10.96 6.71
CA ALA A 10 -8.27 9.76 7.08
C ALA A 10 -9.07 8.86 8.04
N ARG A 11 -9.75 9.45 9.03
CA ARG A 11 -10.64 8.70 9.93
C ARG A 11 -11.80 8.05 9.18
N LEU A 12 -12.40 8.77 8.24
CA LEU A 12 -13.48 8.25 7.41
C LEU A 12 -12.99 7.11 6.51
N ALA A 13 -11.78 7.22 5.95
CA ALA A 13 -11.15 6.15 5.17
C ALA A 13 -11.08 4.85 5.97
N ARG A 14 -10.62 4.92 7.22
CA ARG A 14 -10.55 3.75 8.11
C ARG A 14 -11.93 3.15 8.36
N LEU A 15 -12.93 3.96 8.67
CA LEU A 15 -14.29 3.48 8.95
C LEU A 15 -14.89 2.76 7.74
N LEU A 16 -14.83 3.39 6.56
CA LEU A 16 -15.37 2.79 5.32
C LEU A 16 -14.62 1.53 4.91
N ALA A 17 -13.30 1.49 5.11
CA ALA A 17 -12.52 0.29 4.88
C ALA A 17 -12.93 -0.84 5.83
N THR A 18 -13.12 -0.55 7.11
CA THR A 18 -13.56 -1.52 8.11
C THR A 18 -14.91 -2.13 7.73
N GLU A 19 -15.89 -1.32 7.35
CA GLU A 19 -17.19 -1.81 6.88
C GLU A 19 -17.07 -2.69 5.64
N GLN A 20 -16.24 -2.30 4.68
CA GLN A 20 -16.01 -3.07 3.47
C GLN A 20 -15.36 -4.41 3.76
N LEU A 21 -14.35 -4.45 4.63
CA LEU A 21 -13.67 -5.68 5.04
C LEU A 21 -14.62 -6.63 5.76
N ILE A 22 -15.49 -6.11 6.64
CA ILE A 22 -16.55 -6.90 7.29
C ILE A 22 -17.50 -7.50 6.24
N SER A 23 -17.94 -6.69 5.28
CA SER A 23 -18.87 -7.15 4.24
C SER A 23 -18.27 -8.26 3.36
N TRP A 24 -16.93 -8.27 3.21
CA TRP A 24 -16.22 -9.31 2.47
C TRP A 24 -15.86 -10.54 3.32
N GLY A 25 -16.10 -10.50 4.63
CA GLY A 25 -15.67 -11.54 5.56
C GLY A 25 -14.13 -11.65 5.65
N VAL A 26 -13.43 -10.55 5.45
CA VAL A 26 -11.96 -10.47 5.53
C VAL A 26 -11.57 -10.08 6.96
N PRO A 27 -10.51 -10.68 7.56
CA PRO A 27 -10.02 -10.28 8.86
C PRO A 27 -9.70 -8.78 8.91
N LEU A 28 -10.15 -8.10 9.97
CA LEU A 28 -9.97 -6.65 10.10
C LEU A 28 -8.52 -6.26 10.34
N GLU A 29 -7.85 -7.00 11.19
CA GLU A 29 -6.44 -6.83 11.49
C GLU A 29 -5.59 -7.78 10.61
N PRO A 30 -4.50 -7.28 10.01
CA PRO A 30 -3.86 -5.95 10.14
C PRO A 30 -4.38 -4.88 9.14
N ALA A 31 -5.34 -5.21 8.28
CA ALA A 31 -5.78 -4.35 7.17
C ALA A 31 -6.24 -2.95 7.63
N ALA A 32 -7.05 -2.89 8.70
CA ALA A 32 -7.56 -1.61 9.21
C ALA A 32 -6.45 -0.69 9.74
N LEU A 33 -5.37 -1.24 10.29
CA LEU A 33 -4.20 -0.48 10.74
C LEU A 33 -3.44 0.07 9.54
N ILE A 34 -3.19 -0.76 8.52
CA ILE A 34 -2.51 -0.33 7.29
C ILE A 34 -3.29 0.80 6.62
N VAL A 35 -4.62 0.67 6.50
CA VAL A 35 -5.46 1.74 5.94
C VAL A 35 -5.33 3.03 6.75
N ALA A 36 -5.35 2.94 8.09
CA ALA A 36 -5.22 4.10 8.95
C ALA A 36 -3.91 4.84 8.71
N GLU A 37 -2.78 4.12 8.63
CA GLU A 37 -1.46 4.71 8.40
C GLU A 37 -1.31 5.31 7.01
N LEU A 38 -1.73 4.59 5.96
CA LEU A 38 -1.65 5.09 4.60
C LEU A 38 -2.54 6.32 4.38
N ALA A 39 -3.75 6.33 4.97
CA ALA A 39 -4.66 7.48 4.90
C ALA A 39 -4.16 8.68 5.71
N ALA A 40 -3.56 8.44 6.89
CA ALA A 40 -2.94 9.50 7.69
C ALA A 40 -1.75 10.12 6.94
N ASN A 41 -0.91 9.32 6.30
CA ASN A 41 0.20 9.78 5.47
C ASN A 41 -0.29 10.63 4.28
N ALA A 42 -1.35 10.22 3.61
CA ALA A 42 -1.96 11.00 2.52
C ALA A 42 -2.54 12.33 3.02
N ALA A 43 -3.15 12.34 4.21
CA ALA A 43 -3.73 13.55 4.80
C ALA A 43 -2.66 14.54 5.29
N THR A 44 -1.51 14.06 5.75
CA THR A 44 -0.43 14.87 6.33
C THR A 44 0.59 15.29 5.27
N HIS A 45 1.12 14.31 4.54
CA HIS A 45 2.23 14.51 3.61
C HIS A 45 1.79 14.64 2.14
N GLY A 46 0.65 14.02 1.79
CA GLY A 46 0.05 14.08 0.46
C GLY A 46 -0.90 15.26 0.23
N ARG A 47 -1.06 16.15 1.24
CA ARG A 47 -2.04 17.22 1.21
C ARG A 47 -1.72 18.28 0.15
N VAL A 48 -2.63 18.43 -0.80
CA VAL A 48 -2.74 19.57 -1.71
C VAL A 48 -4.14 20.13 -1.58
N THR A 49 -4.24 21.45 -1.33
CA THR A 49 -5.54 22.12 -1.15
C THR A 49 -6.43 21.89 -2.38
N GLY A 50 -7.68 21.48 -2.14
CA GLY A 50 -8.65 21.21 -3.22
C GLY A 50 -8.45 19.90 -3.97
N ARG A 51 -7.54 19.02 -3.53
CA ARG A 51 -7.32 17.70 -4.16
C ARG A 51 -7.48 16.57 -3.15
N ASP A 52 -8.41 15.68 -3.45
CA ASP A 52 -8.69 14.48 -2.64
C ASP A 52 -7.64 13.40 -2.84
N PHE A 53 -7.42 12.59 -1.82
CA PHE A 53 -6.77 11.29 -1.99
C PHE A 53 -7.80 10.21 -2.31
N ARG A 54 -7.35 9.11 -2.92
CA ARG A 54 -8.19 7.97 -3.25
C ARG A 54 -7.73 6.75 -2.45
N LEU A 55 -8.67 6.10 -1.77
CA LEU A 55 -8.49 4.78 -1.20
C LEU A 55 -9.17 3.75 -2.12
N THR A 56 -8.46 2.69 -2.46
CA THR A 56 -8.96 1.52 -3.21
C THR A 56 -8.62 0.26 -2.43
N LEU A 57 -9.61 -0.63 -2.32
CA LEU A 57 -9.47 -1.96 -1.72
C LEU A 57 -9.98 -2.98 -2.74
N TYR A 58 -9.26 -4.07 -2.91
CA TYR A 58 -9.72 -5.20 -3.71
C TYR A 58 -9.02 -6.49 -3.27
N VAL A 59 -9.66 -7.61 -3.56
CA VAL A 59 -9.13 -8.94 -3.31
C VAL A 59 -8.97 -9.65 -4.64
N VAL A 60 -7.77 -10.16 -4.89
CA VAL A 60 -7.47 -11.00 -6.06
C VAL A 60 -6.91 -12.30 -5.56
N ALA A 61 -7.56 -13.40 -5.88
CA ALA A 61 -7.32 -14.71 -5.27
C ALA A 61 -7.39 -14.58 -3.73
N ASP A 62 -6.33 -14.92 -3.03
CA ASP A 62 -6.24 -14.84 -1.56
C ASP A 62 -5.37 -13.65 -1.10
N VAL A 63 -5.28 -12.58 -1.90
CA VAL A 63 -4.50 -11.39 -1.56
C VAL A 63 -5.42 -10.17 -1.49
N LEU A 64 -5.50 -9.56 -0.32
CA LEU A 64 -6.07 -8.22 -0.15
C LEU A 64 -5.04 -7.17 -0.55
N ARG A 65 -5.41 -6.30 -1.48
CA ARG A 65 -4.60 -5.14 -1.84
C ARG A 65 -5.28 -3.85 -1.40
N ILE A 66 -4.50 -3.01 -0.74
CA ILE A 66 -4.87 -1.70 -0.21
C ILE A 66 -4.04 -0.67 -0.97
N GLU A 67 -4.67 0.32 -1.58
CA GLU A 67 -4.00 1.39 -2.32
C GLU A 67 -4.49 2.76 -1.86
N VAL A 68 -3.55 3.65 -1.58
CA VAL A 68 -3.83 5.06 -1.33
C VAL A 68 -3.09 5.90 -2.35
N THR A 69 -3.83 6.59 -3.21
CA THR A 69 -3.29 7.50 -4.23
C THR A 69 -3.47 8.94 -3.77
N ASP A 70 -2.36 9.66 -3.63
CA ASP A 70 -2.34 11.09 -3.34
C ASP A 70 -1.77 11.91 -4.52
N THR A 71 -1.78 13.23 -4.38
CA THR A 71 -1.39 14.17 -5.44
C THR A 71 -0.02 14.83 -5.18
N ARG A 72 0.81 14.28 -4.29
CA ARG A 72 2.19 14.74 -4.03
C ARG A 72 3.21 13.66 -4.38
N GLY A 73 3.43 13.49 -5.67
CA GLY A 73 4.43 12.56 -6.19
C GLY A 73 5.88 12.98 -5.99
N ASP A 74 6.12 14.25 -5.63
CA ASP A 74 7.43 14.82 -5.34
C ASP A 74 8.04 14.34 -4.01
N ARG A 75 7.24 13.80 -3.11
CA ARG A 75 7.69 13.23 -1.84
C ARG A 75 7.40 11.75 -1.80
N LEU A 76 8.44 10.95 -2.03
CA LEU A 76 8.38 9.52 -1.80
C LEU A 76 8.40 9.25 -0.28
N PRO A 77 7.54 8.35 0.22
CA PRO A 77 7.64 7.93 1.60
C PRO A 77 8.97 7.18 1.81
N HIS A 78 9.75 7.61 2.78
CA HIS A 78 10.97 6.94 3.19
C HIS A 78 10.71 6.12 4.44
N VAL A 79 11.13 4.85 4.41
CA VAL A 79 11.41 4.09 5.63
C VAL A 79 12.78 4.57 6.09
N GLY A 80 12.80 5.65 6.84
CA GLY A 80 14.04 6.18 7.43
C GLY A 80 14.17 5.73 8.87
N THR A 81 15.41 5.69 9.38
CA THR A 81 15.64 5.66 10.83
C THR A 81 14.88 6.85 11.44
N PRO A 82 14.02 6.61 12.44
CA PRO A 82 13.26 7.69 13.05
C PRO A 82 14.25 8.67 13.67
N GLU A 83 14.24 9.93 13.22
CA GLU A 83 14.78 10.98 14.07
C GLU A 83 13.92 11.03 15.34
N PRO A 84 14.50 11.24 16.51
CA PRO A 84 13.81 11.14 17.80
C PRO A 84 12.55 12.01 17.91
N ASP A 85 12.46 13.09 17.12
CA ASP A 85 11.37 14.07 17.13
C ASP A 85 10.45 14.02 15.91
N ALA A 86 10.62 13.05 14.98
CA ALA A 86 9.78 12.96 13.79
C ALA A 86 8.62 11.98 14.02
N ASP A 87 7.41 12.51 14.18
CA ASP A 87 6.16 11.73 14.09
C ASP A 87 5.96 11.09 12.70
N SER A 88 6.74 11.52 11.71
CA SER A 88 6.72 11.03 10.33
C SER A 88 7.77 9.94 10.12
N GLY A 89 7.36 8.71 10.01
CA GLY A 89 8.22 7.54 9.74
C GLY A 89 7.76 6.29 10.45
N ARG A 90 7.12 6.41 11.60
CA ARG A 90 6.60 5.27 12.36
C ARG A 90 5.47 4.54 11.63
N GLY A 91 4.63 5.27 10.88
CA GLY A 91 3.50 4.69 10.16
C GLY A 91 3.93 3.70 9.07
N LEU A 92 4.98 4.02 8.31
CA LEU A 92 5.50 3.10 7.28
C LEU A 92 6.24 1.90 7.86
N MET A 93 6.89 2.05 9.02
CA MET A 93 7.45 0.92 9.75
C MET A 93 6.34 -0.04 10.21
N LEU A 94 5.18 0.49 10.61
CA LEU A 94 4.02 -0.34 10.95
C LEU A 94 3.48 -1.05 9.70
N VAL A 95 3.38 -0.36 8.56
CA VAL A 95 2.97 -0.98 7.29
C VAL A 95 3.96 -2.08 6.89
N ASP A 96 5.28 -1.85 7.01
CA ASP A 96 6.31 -2.84 6.71
C ASP A 96 6.23 -4.08 7.61
N ALA A 97 5.90 -3.88 8.88
CA ALA A 97 5.74 -4.96 9.84
C ALA A 97 4.47 -5.80 9.62
N LEU A 98 3.40 -5.19 9.12
CA LEU A 98 2.05 -5.78 9.01
C LEU A 98 1.72 -6.32 7.64
N ALA A 99 2.28 -5.75 6.57
CA ALA A 99 2.03 -6.19 5.20
C ALA A 99 2.99 -7.30 4.78
N ASP A 100 2.50 -8.24 3.97
CA ASP A 100 3.38 -9.22 3.32
C ASP A 100 4.25 -8.57 2.26
N ARG A 101 3.70 -7.57 1.57
CA ARG A 101 4.39 -6.74 0.58
C ARG A 101 3.81 -5.34 0.60
N TRP A 102 4.64 -4.34 0.36
CA TRP A 102 4.19 -2.98 0.13
C TRP A 102 5.14 -2.22 -0.79
N GLY A 103 4.71 -1.08 -1.30
CA GLY A 103 5.57 -0.27 -2.15
C GLY A 103 4.90 1.03 -2.58
N VAL A 104 5.63 1.76 -3.44
CA VAL A 104 5.17 3.02 -4.01
C VAL A 104 5.24 2.93 -5.52
N THR A 105 4.15 3.25 -6.19
CA THR A 105 4.08 3.33 -7.65
C THR A 105 3.90 4.78 -8.05
N PRO A 106 4.83 5.36 -8.83
CA PRO A 106 4.63 6.67 -9.42
C PRO A 106 3.44 6.63 -10.37
N GLY A 107 2.56 7.63 -10.28
CA GLY A 107 1.46 7.82 -11.22
C GLY A 107 1.78 8.92 -12.23
N LEU A 108 0.78 9.27 -13.05
CA LEU A 108 0.86 10.49 -13.87
C LEU A 108 1.05 11.68 -12.93
N THR A 109 2.12 12.46 -13.17
CA THR A 109 2.49 13.64 -12.36
C THR A 109 1.27 14.54 -12.10
N PRO A 110 1.01 14.95 -10.87
CA PRO A 110 1.81 14.83 -9.66
C PRO A 110 1.34 13.71 -8.69
N ARG A 111 0.89 12.57 -9.17
CA ARG A 111 0.31 11.50 -8.36
C ARG A 111 1.31 10.42 -8.00
N LYS A 112 1.13 9.82 -6.82
CA LYS A 112 1.75 8.55 -6.42
C LYS A 112 0.72 7.66 -5.75
N THR A 113 0.92 6.36 -5.80
CA THR A 113 0.12 5.36 -5.09
C THR A 113 1.02 4.60 -4.13
N VAL A 114 0.71 4.67 -2.85
CA VAL A 114 1.30 3.78 -1.84
C VAL A 114 0.36 2.60 -1.69
N TRP A 115 0.89 1.40 -1.76
CA TRP A 115 0.10 0.18 -1.71
C TRP A 115 0.67 -0.83 -0.74
N ALA A 116 -0.19 -1.69 -0.21
CA ALA A 116 0.17 -2.82 0.63
C ALA A 116 -0.65 -4.05 0.23
N GLU A 117 -0.07 -5.22 0.38
CA GLU A 117 -0.68 -6.53 0.14
C GLU A 117 -0.63 -7.37 1.40
N ILE A 118 -1.74 -8.07 1.67
CA ILE A 118 -1.90 -9.00 2.78
C ILE A 118 -2.42 -10.30 2.21
N VAL A 119 -1.73 -11.39 2.49
CA VAL A 119 -2.20 -12.74 2.16
C VAL A 119 -3.28 -13.14 3.15
N LEU A 120 -4.47 -13.41 2.63
CA LEU A 120 -5.61 -13.81 3.44
C LEU A 120 -5.55 -15.30 3.78
N PRO A 121 -6.03 -15.72 4.95
CA PRO A 121 -6.16 -17.13 5.24
C PRO A 121 -7.12 -17.80 4.25
N PRO A 122 -6.93 -19.09 3.93
CA PRO A 122 -7.83 -19.84 3.06
C PRO A 122 -9.25 -19.73 3.58
N ARG A 123 -10.20 -19.38 2.70
CA ARG A 123 -11.62 -19.35 3.08
C ARG A 123 -12.12 -20.79 3.26
N PRO A 124 -12.75 -21.13 4.39
CA PRO A 124 -13.38 -22.42 4.53
C PRO A 124 -14.52 -22.52 3.50
N GLY A 125 -14.35 -23.34 2.47
CA GLY A 125 -15.33 -23.55 1.39
C GLY A 125 -14.76 -23.62 -0.02
N ASN A 126 -13.52 -23.24 -0.26
CA ASN A 126 -12.86 -23.32 -1.59
C ASN A 126 -11.77 -24.38 -1.66
N SER A 127 -11.87 -25.44 -0.86
CA SER A 127 -11.03 -26.61 -1.08
C SER A 127 -11.53 -27.36 -2.32
N CYS A 128 -10.95 -27.01 -3.49
CA CYS A 128 -10.90 -27.97 -4.58
C CYS A 128 -10.14 -29.19 -4.04
N SER A 129 -10.85 -30.27 -3.85
CA SER A 129 -10.31 -31.58 -3.47
C SER A 129 -9.38 -32.08 -4.57
N GLY A 130 -8.10 -31.79 -4.43
CA GLY A 130 -7.01 -32.43 -5.18
C GLY A 130 -6.19 -33.30 -4.21
N PRO A 131 -5.76 -34.50 -4.61
CA PRO A 131 -5.21 -35.46 -3.66
C PRO A 131 -3.87 -35.06 -3.08
N SER A 132 -3.79 -35.26 -1.81
CA SER A 132 -2.67 -35.33 -0.88
C SER A 132 -1.28 -35.58 -1.48
N GLY A 133 -0.33 -34.81 -0.98
CA GLY A 133 1.10 -35.13 -1.14
C GLY A 133 2.02 -34.16 -0.42
N ALA A 134 2.30 -34.48 0.85
CA ALA A 134 3.59 -34.36 1.52
C ALA A 134 4.22 -33.01 1.88
N LEU A 135 4.43 -32.89 3.18
CA LEU A 135 5.62 -32.38 3.89
C LEU A 135 5.86 -30.87 3.96
N SER A 136 5.42 -30.43 5.12
CA SER A 136 5.92 -29.30 5.89
C SER A 136 7.45 -29.20 5.88
N GLN A 137 7.98 -28.11 5.34
CA GLN A 137 9.25 -27.55 5.80
C GLN A 137 9.05 -26.04 5.96
N ARG A 138 9.05 -25.60 7.21
CA ARG A 138 9.19 -24.20 7.59
C ARG A 138 10.58 -23.73 7.15
N THR A 139 10.65 -23.02 6.05
CA THR A 139 11.80 -22.19 5.72
C THR A 139 11.47 -20.77 6.15
N THR A 140 12.20 -20.28 7.12
CA THR A 140 12.30 -18.86 7.47
C THR A 140 12.68 -18.09 6.21
N ARG A 141 11.71 -17.40 5.61
CA ARG A 141 11.94 -16.62 4.40
C ARG A 141 12.46 -15.26 4.82
N GLU A 142 13.72 -15.04 4.60
CA GLU A 142 14.41 -13.76 4.65
C GLU A 142 13.70 -12.77 3.72
N LYS A 143 13.23 -11.65 4.27
CA LYS A 143 12.57 -10.57 3.54
C LYS A 143 13.62 -9.78 2.77
N GLU A 144 13.78 -10.06 1.50
CA GLU A 144 14.60 -9.25 0.61
C GLU A 144 13.79 -8.02 0.14
N PRO A 145 14.30 -6.79 0.27
CA PRO A 145 13.60 -5.59 -0.22
C PRO A 145 13.58 -5.62 -1.75
N THR A 146 12.41 -5.78 -2.32
CA THR A 146 12.22 -5.75 -3.78
C THR A 146 12.51 -4.35 -4.30
N GLN A 147 13.70 -4.16 -4.82
CA GLN A 147 14.08 -3.01 -5.63
C GLN A 147 13.27 -3.04 -6.94
N ALA A 148 12.63 -1.92 -7.26
CA ALA A 148 11.96 -1.74 -8.54
C ALA A 148 12.97 -1.87 -9.69
N PRO A 149 12.58 -2.45 -10.84
CA PRO A 149 13.48 -2.58 -11.99
C PRO A 149 13.93 -1.19 -12.48
N PRO A 150 15.20 -1.04 -12.93
CA PRO A 150 15.72 0.21 -13.44
C PRO A 150 14.97 0.64 -14.71
N LEU A 151 14.64 1.92 -14.79
CA LEU A 151 14.09 2.57 -15.97
C LEU A 151 15.04 2.40 -17.17
N PRO A 152 14.54 2.14 -18.39
CA PRO A 152 15.37 2.12 -19.59
C PRO A 152 15.97 3.52 -19.84
N PRO A 153 17.20 3.59 -20.39
CA PRO A 153 17.86 4.86 -20.65
C PRO A 153 17.09 5.69 -21.68
N ALA A 154 16.94 6.98 -21.36
CA ALA A 154 16.37 7.96 -22.26
C ALA A 154 17.19 7.99 -23.56
N THR A 155 16.57 7.66 -24.69
CA THR A 155 17.15 7.84 -26.02
C THR A 155 17.39 9.34 -26.28
N ALA A 156 18.64 9.73 -26.27
CA ALA A 156 19.07 11.05 -26.71
C ALA A 156 18.69 11.24 -28.20
N ARG A 157 17.80 12.20 -28.48
CA ARG A 157 17.57 12.66 -29.85
C ARG A 157 18.83 13.43 -30.28
N ALA A 158 19.51 12.90 -31.27
CA ALA A 158 20.55 13.59 -32.00
C ALA A 158 19.95 14.82 -32.72
N HIS A 159 20.44 16.01 -32.39
CA HIS A 159 20.26 17.20 -33.19
C HIS A 159 21.27 17.12 -34.33
N SER A 160 20.77 17.03 -35.55
CA SER A 160 21.58 17.32 -36.75
C SER A 160 21.59 18.81 -37.01
N PRO A 161 22.75 19.42 -37.23
CA PRO A 161 22.81 20.78 -37.78
C PRO A 161 22.76 20.74 -39.30
N GLY A 162 21.93 21.59 -39.85
CA GLY A 162 21.84 21.96 -41.24
C GLY A 162 21.34 23.39 -41.37
#